data_fcb62177cbb6069d31c87c6b40c91500
#
_entry.id   fcb62177cbb6069d31c87c6b40c91500
#
_cell.length_a   1.000
_cell.length_b   1.000
_cell.length_c   1.000
_cell.angle_alpha   90.00
_cell.angle_beta   90.00
_cell.angle_gamma   90.00
#
_symmetry.space_group_name_H-M   'P 1'
#
loop_
_entity.id
_entity.type
_entity.pdbx_description
1 polymer ?
#
loop_
_entity_poly.entity_id
_entity_poly.type
_entity_poly.pdbx_seq_one_letter_code
_entity_poly.pdbx_strand_id
1 'polypeptide(L)'
;MDYSRKIAINKGWSDDKKYCVTDQNQKKYFLRVSDKDKLDSKKFEFEMMEKVTSLGVPMCKPISIELCDDKVYSLHEWIDGKDARETILTTSREQQYTYGVEAGRILYKIHSLPVTEVREDWEVFFNRKIDDKIAKYKECTVQYENGQIFIDFLNANRE
;
A
#
# COMPACT_ATOMS: atom_id res chain seq x y z
N MET A 1 8.66 -14.63 16.66
CA MET A 1 7.59 -14.31 17.65
C MET A 1 6.55 -15.42 17.59
N ASP A 2 6.16 -15.96 18.75
CA ASP A 2 5.10 -16.97 18.83
C ASP A 2 3.75 -16.28 19.01
N TYR A 3 2.90 -16.43 18.02
CA TYR A 3 1.54 -15.89 18.06
C TYR A 3 0.57 -16.95 18.57
N SER A 4 -0.32 -16.57 19.50
CA SER A 4 -1.40 -17.44 19.99
C SER A 4 -2.50 -17.65 18.93
N ARG A 5 -2.64 -16.70 18.00
CA ARG A 5 -3.64 -16.75 16.91
C ARG A 5 -3.13 -16.05 15.65
N LYS A 6 -3.45 -16.62 14.47
CA LYS A 6 -3.13 -16.05 13.14
C LYS A 6 -4.33 -16.22 12.21
N ILE A 7 -4.90 -15.10 11.76
CA ILE A 7 -6.07 -15.05 10.87
C ILE A 7 -5.67 -14.39 9.57
N ALA A 8 -5.89 -15.06 8.44
CA ALA A 8 -5.62 -14.48 7.11
C ALA A 8 -6.58 -13.34 6.77
N ILE A 9 -6.05 -12.30 6.10
CA ILE A 9 -6.79 -11.16 5.60
C ILE A 9 -6.72 -11.18 4.07
N ASN A 10 -7.83 -11.51 3.42
CA ASN A 10 -7.94 -11.64 1.97
C ASN A 10 -8.45 -10.32 1.33
N LYS A 11 -7.97 -9.17 1.81
CA LYS A 11 -8.33 -7.83 1.30
C LYS A 11 -7.08 -7.09 0.81
N GLY A 12 -7.29 -6.18 -0.17
CA GLY A 12 -6.23 -5.33 -0.74
C GLY A 12 -5.62 -5.91 -2.01
N TRP A 13 -4.81 -5.09 -2.69
CA TRP A 13 -4.32 -5.32 -4.07
C TRP A 13 -2.87 -5.83 -4.14
N SER A 14 -2.15 -5.90 -3.01
CA SER A 14 -0.78 -6.39 -3.01
C SER A 14 -0.75 -7.91 -2.95
N ASP A 15 0.27 -8.53 -3.57
CA ASP A 15 0.52 -9.97 -3.54
C ASP A 15 1.01 -10.46 -2.16
N ASP A 16 1.26 -9.54 -1.23
CA ASP A 16 1.69 -9.89 0.13
C ASP A 16 0.62 -10.70 0.84
N LYS A 17 1.02 -11.74 1.54
CA LYS A 17 0.13 -12.43 2.49
C LYS A 17 -0.05 -11.53 3.73
N LYS A 18 -1.28 -11.36 4.15
CA LYS A 18 -1.66 -10.45 5.25
C LYS A 18 -2.38 -11.22 6.34
N TYR A 19 -2.07 -10.90 7.59
CA TYR A 19 -2.64 -11.58 8.74
C TYR A 19 -2.95 -10.60 9.87
N CYS A 20 -4.04 -10.85 10.58
CA CYS A 20 -4.22 -10.41 11.95
C CYS A 20 -3.59 -11.45 12.86
N VAL A 21 -2.58 -11.08 13.61
CA VAL A 21 -1.92 -11.97 14.58
C VAL A 21 -2.15 -11.47 15.99
N THR A 22 -2.26 -12.39 16.94
CA THR A 22 -2.48 -12.07 18.36
C THR A 22 -1.33 -12.67 19.17
N ASP A 23 -0.73 -11.90 20.06
CA ASP A 23 0.31 -12.37 20.96
C ASP A 23 -0.26 -13.14 22.19
N GLN A 24 0.61 -13.55 23.09
CA GLN A 24 0.22 -14.25 24.33
C GLN A 24 -0.59 -13.36 25.29
N ASN A 25 -0.46 -12.02 25.16
CA ASN A 25 -1.17 -11.03 25.97
C ASN A 25 -2.48 -10.57 25.31
N GLN A 26 -2.97 -11.28 24.31
CA GLN A 26 -4.19 -10.96 23.54
C GLN A 26 -4.11 -9.65 22.75
N LYS A 27 -2.91 -9.06 22.56
CA LYS A 27 -2.70 -7.89 21.76
C LYS A 27 -2.63 -8.29 20.29
N LYS A 28 -3.37 -7.55 19.44
CA LYS A 28 -3.43 -7.78 17.99
C LYS A 28 -2.39 -6.95 17.26
N TYR A 29 -1.92 -7.50 16.14
CA TYR A 29 -1.00 -6.84 15.20
C TYR A 29 -1.38 -7.15 13.77
N PHE A 30 -0.95 -6.31 12.86
CA PHE A 30 -1.05 -6.54 11.42
C PHE A 30 0.30 -7.04 10.91
N LEU A 31 0.33 -8.27 10.41
CA LEU A 31 1.52 -8.91 9.85
C LEU A 31 1.40 -9.01 8.34
N ARG A 32 2.41 -8.52 7.62
CA ARG A 32 2.58 -8.71 6.18
C ARG A 32 3.78 -9.64 5.93
N VAL A 33 3.62 -10.54 4.96
CA VAL A 33 4.66 -11.48 4.55
C VAL A 33 4.84 -11.37 3.05
N SER A 34 6.04 -11.00 2.62
CA SER A 34 6.43 -10.79 1.23
C SER A 34 7.58 -11.73 0.85
N ASP A 35 7.86 -11.86 -0.43
CA ASP A 35 9.02 -12.60 -0.91
C ASP A 35 10.31 -11.82 -0.67
N LYS A 36 11.43 -12.54 -0.53
CA LYS A 36 12.77 -12.00 -0.23
C LYS A 36 13.25 -10.96 -1.23
N ASP A 37 12.93 -11.15 -2.51
CA ASP A 37 13.26 -10.21 -3.59
C ASP A 37 12.69 -8.80 -3.39
N LYS A 38 11.68 -8.68 -2.54
CA LYS A 38 11.04 -7.40 -2.18
C LYS A 38 11.69 -6.73 -0.95
N LEU A 39 12.75 -7.27 -0.36
CA LEU A 39 13.33 -6.79 0.90
C LEU A 39 13.63 -5.29 0.88
N ASP A 40 14.35 -4.81 -0.13
CA ASP A 40 14.78 -3.41 -0.20
C ASP A 40 13.59 -2.46 -0.37
N SER A 41 12.62 -2.84 -1.22
CA SER A 41 11.39 -2.06 -1.38
C SER A 41 10.54 -2.04 -0.12
N LYS A 42 10.51 -3.15 0.65
CA LYS A 42 9.78 -3.23 1.92
C LYS A 42 10.46 -2.46 3.05
N LYS A 43 11.78 -2.43 3.09
CA LYS A 43 12.53 -1.57 4.02
C LYS A 43 12.25 -0.10 3.75
N PHE A 44 12.29 0.31 2.47
CA PHE A 44 11.97 1.67 2.10
C PHE A 44 10.52 2.05 2.45
N GLU A 45 9.55 1.15 2.16
CA GLU A 45 8.14 1.34 2.55
C GLU A 45 8.03 1.52 4.08
N PHE A 46 8.74 0.71 4.85
CA PHE A 46 8.75 0.76 6.31
C PHE A 46 9.30 2.09 6.85
N GLU A 47 10.46 2.54 6.35
CA GLU A 47 11.07 3.83 6.72
C GLU A 47 10.14 5.02 6.37
N MET A 48 9.47 4.97 5.21
CA MET A 48 8.49 5.99 4.84
C MET A 48 7.28 5.99 5.77
N MET A 49 6.81 4.81 6.20
CA MET A 49 5.74 4.71 7.19
C MET A 49 6.15 5.30 8.55
N GLU A 50 7.39 5.11 9.00
CA GLU A 50 7.92 5.75 10.22
C GLU A 50 7.89 7.28 10.10
N LYS A 51 8.35 7.83 8.98
CA LYS A 51 8.31 9.28 8.70
C LYS A 51 6.87 9.81 8.71
N VAL A 52 5.93 9.13 8.04
CA VAL A 52 4.52 9.51 8.02
C VAL A 52 3.91 9.44 9.43
N THR A 53 4.25 8.42 10.19
CA THR A 53 3.81 8.26 11.59
C THR A 53 4.29 9.44 12.46
N SER A 54 5.52 9.92 12.26
CA SER A 54 6.08 11.06 13.01
C SER A 54 5.33 12.37 12.78
N LEU A 55 4.60 12.51 11.67
CA LEU A 55 3.71 13.64 11.38
C LEU A 55 2.36 13.57 12.12
N GLY A 56 2.16 12.55 12.95
CA GLY A 56 0.89 12.33 13.65
C GLY A 56 -0.25 11.89 12.73
N VAL A 57 0.06 11.21 11.62
CA VAL A 57 -0.94 10.60 10.74
C VAL A 57 -1.48 9.34 11.43
N PRO A 58 -2.83 9.20 11.57
CA PRO A 58 -3.43 8.01 12.14
C PRO A 58 -3.33 6.84 11.14
N MET A 59 -2.44 5.89 11.42
CA MET A 59 -2.19 4.74 10.57
C MET A 59 -1.72 3.53 11.39
N CYS A 60 -1.68 2.35 10.77
CA CYS A 60 -1.01 1.17 11.34
C CYS A 60 0.48 1.47 11.47
N LYS A 61 0.94 1.80 12.69
CA LYS A 61 2.35 2.16 12.91
C LYS A 61 3.26 0.97 12.66
N PRO A 62 4.39 1.17 11.97
CA PRO A 62 5.39 0.12 11.79
C PRO A 62 6.04 -0.22 13.14
N ILE A 63 6.31 -1.53 13.38
CA ILE A 63 6.91 -2.03 14.62
C ILE A 63 8.24 -2.70 14.33
N SER A 64 8.27 -3.65 13.38
CA SER A 64 9.50 -4.33 12.97
C SER A 64 9.42 -4.82 11.53
N ILE A 65 10.59 -4.96 10.91
CA ILE A 65 10.76 -5.62 9.62
C ILE A 65 11.96 -6.56 9.70
N GLU A 66 11.77 -7.83 9.32
CA GLU A 66 12.76 -8.88 9.44
C GLU A 66 12.75 -9.78 8.20
N LEU A 67 13.94 -10.28 7.83
CA LEU A 67 14.09 -11.33 6.84
C LEU A 67 14.30 -12.67 7.57
N CYS A 68 13.42 -13.63 7.33
CA CYS A 68 13.52 -14.98 7.89
C CYS A 68 13.03 -15.99 6.85
N ASP A 69 13.75 -17.11 6.67
CA ASP A 69 13.38 -18.23 5.78
C ASP A 69 12.95 -17.77 4.37
N ASP A 70 13.75 -16.91 3.75
CA ASP A 70 13.48 -16.32 2.43
C ASP A 70 12.15 -15.53 2.30
N LYS A 71 11.61 -15.05 3.43
CA LYS A 71 10.44 -14.18 3.50
C LYS A 71 10.73 -12.92 4.31
N VAL A 72 10.13 -11.82 3.88
CA VAL A 72 10.15 -10.55 4.60
C VAL A 72 8.90 -10.46 5.45
N TYR A 73 9.09 -10.33 6.75
CA TYR A 73 8.02 -10.15 7.74
C TYR A 73 7.99 -8.70 8.18
N SER A 74 6.88 -8.02 7.95
CA SER A 74 6.67 -6.64 8.39
C SER A 74 5.49 -6.60 9.36
N LEU A 75 5.77 -6.21 10.60
CA LEU A 75 4.80 -6.15 11.71
C LEU A 75 4.38 -4.71 11.96
N HIS A 76 3.08 -4.48 12.13
CA HIS A 76 2.49 -3.17 12.36
C HIS A 76 1.47 -3.24 13.49
N GLU A 77 1.16 -2.08 14.10
CA GLU A 77 0.03 -1.96 15.02
C GLU A 77 -1.28 -2.35 14.32
N TRP A 78 -2.15 -3.01 15.07
CA TRP A 78 -3.51 -3.29 14.60
C TRP A 78 -4.43 -2.10 14.86
N ILE A 79 -5.25 -1.75 13.89
CA ILE A 79 -6.34 -0.77 14.06
C ILE A 79 -7.65 -1.54 14.12
N ASP A 80 -8.34 -1.47 15.27
CA ASP A 80 -9.72 -1.96 15.35
C ASP A 80 -10.64 -0.96 14.64
N GLY A 81 -11.20 -1.39 13.53
CA GLY A 81 -12.05 -0.55 12.69
C GLY A 81 -12.93 -1.39 11.77
N LYS A 82 -13.79 -0.71 11.05
CA LYS A 82 -14.63 -1.29 10.00
C LYS A 82 -14.13 -0.85 8.63
N ASP A 83 -14.39 -1.67 7.62
CA ASP A 83 -14.10 -1.33 6.24
C ASP A 83 -14.88 -0.07 5.84
N ALA A 84 -14.14 0.97 5.42
CA ALA A 84 -14.73 2.25 5.03
C ALA A 84 -15.70 2.08 3.84
N ARG A 85 -15.42 1.18 2.90
CA ARG A 85 -16.28 0.91 1.75
C ARG A 85 -17.67 0.41 2.17
N GLU A 86 -17.72 -0.41 3.22
CA GLU A 86 -18.97 -0.96 3.75
C GLU A 86 -19.67 0.05 4.68
N THR A 87 -18.89 0.79 5.47
CA THR A 87 -19.41 1.64 6.52
C THR A 87 -19.87 3.00 6.01
N ILE A 88 -19.18 3.59 5.02
CA ILE A 88 -19.46 4.96 4.58
C ILE A 88 -20.88 5.12 4.04
N LEU A 89 -21.42 4.08 3.42
CA LEU A 89 -22.79 4.08 2.88
C LEU A 89 -23.86 4.10 3.96
N THR A 90 -23.51 3.78 5.21
CA THR A 90 -24.43 3.77 6.37
C THR A 90 -24.36 5.05 7.20
N THR A 91 -23.48 6.00 6.82
CA THR A 91 -23.30 7.27 7.52
C THR A 91 -24.07 8.40 6.85
N SER A 92 -24.37 9.48 7.61
CA SER A 92 -25.03 10.66 7.05
C SER A 92 -24.12 11.37 6.02
N ARG A 93 -24.71 12.18 5.13
CA ARG A 93 -23.96 12.97 4.15
C ARG A 93 -22.97 13.93 4.81
N GLU A 94 -23.32 14.51 5.95
CA GLU A 94 -22.45 15.39 6.72
C GLU A 94 -21.24 14.63 7.27
N GLN A 95 -21.45 13.41 7.77
CA GLN A 95 -20.35 12.55 8.22
C GLN A 95 -19.44 12.13 7.05
N GLN A 96 -20.03 11.77 5.90
CA GLN A 96 -19.26 11.45 4.69
C GLN A 96 -18.39 12.63 4.25
N TYR A 97 -18.95 13.84 4.25
CA TYR A 97 -18.21 15.06 3.95
C TYR A 97 -17.07 15.30 4.97
N THR A 98 -17.35 15.14 6.25
CA THR A 98 -16.35 15.28 7.32
C THR A 98 -15.20 14.30 7.14
N TYR A 99 -15.49 13.03 6.84
CA TYR A 99 -14.44 12.03 6.54
C TYR A 99 -13.61 12.39 5.30
N GLY A 100 -14.24 12.94 4.27
CA GLY A 100 -13.55 13.43 3.08
C GLY A 100 -12.58 14.58 3.41
N VAL A 101 -13.01 15.54 4.22
CA VAL A 101 -12.15 16.65 4.67
C VAL A 101 -10.98 16.14 5.50
N GLU A 102 -11.22 15.22 6.45
CA GLU A 102 -10.15 14.63 7.26
C GLU A 102 -9.16 13.84 6.41
N ALA A 103 -9.65 13.05 5.44
CA ALA A 103 -8.79 12.36 4.48
C ALA A 103 -7.90 13.32 3.68
N GLY A 104 -8.46 14.47 3.24
CA GLY A 104 -7.70 15.53 2.58
C GLY A 104 -6.63 16.15 3.47
N ARG A 105 -6.92 16.39 4.74
CA ARG A 105 -5.94 16.88 5.73
C ARG A 105 -4.82 15.89 5.98
N ILE A 106 -5.14 14.60 6.06
CA ILE A 106 -4.15 13.53 6.20
C ILE A 106 -3.24 13.49 4.96
N LEU A 107 -3.83 13.53 3.77
CA LEU A 107 -3.07 13.54 2.51
C LEU A 107 -2.14 14.76 2.43
N TYR A 108 -2.62 15.95 2.82
CA TYR A 108 -1.79 17.15 2.90
C TYR A 108 -0.57 16.96 3.82
N LYS A 109 -0.75 16.35 5.00
CA LYS A 109 0.37 16.02 5.91
C LYS A 109 1.35 15.07 5.25
N ILE A 110 0.88 14.00 4.60
CA ILE A 110 1.75 13.05 3.89
C ILE A 110 2.57 13.75 2.80
N HIS A 111 1.94 14.62 2.02
CA HIS A 111 2.60 15.38 0.96
C HIS A 111 3.56 16.47 1.48
N SER A 112 3.53 16.79 2.78
CA SER A 112 4.51 17.72 3.38
C SER A 112 5.86 17.07 3.68
N LEU A 113 5.99 15.74 3.55
CA LEU A 113 7.27 15.07 3.66
C LEU A 113 8.19 15.49 2.51
N PRO A 114 9.39 16.02 2.81
CA PRO A 114 10.33 16.36 1.77
C PRO A 114 10.84 15.08 1.07
N VAL A 115 11.00 15.17 -0.23
CA VAL A 115 11.73 14.15 -1.00
C VAL A 115 13.21 14.30 -0.67
N THR A 116 13.75 13.37 0.11
CA THR A 116 15.15 13.43 0.59
C THR A 116 16.15 12.91 -0.43
N GLU A 117 15.71 12.05 -1.34
CA GLU A 117 16.55 11.49 -2.42
C GLU A 117 15.72 11.33 -3.69
N VAL A 118 16.15 11.99 -4.75
CA VAL A 118 15.63 11.71 -6.09
C VAL A 118 16.41 10.51 -6.63
N ARG A 119 15.82 9.33 -6.55
CA ARG A 119 16.46 8.07 -6.99
C ARG A 119 16.52 7.96 -8.51
N GLU A 120 15.59 8.56 -9.19
CA GLU A 120 15.42 8.49 -10.64
C GLU A 120 14.60 9.71 -11.10
N ASP A 121 14.86 10.19 -12.29
CA ASP A 121 13.99 11.18 -12.91
C ASP A 121 12.58 10.66 -13.07
N TRP A 122 11.58 11.51 -12.77
CA TRP A 122 10.17 11.11 -12.75
C TRP A 122 9.68 10.67 -14.13
N GLU A 123 10.10 11.34 -15.19
CA GLU A 123 9.73 11.00 -16.56
C GLU A 123 10.27 9.62 -16.94
N VAL A 124 11.54 9.36 -16.67
CA VAL A 124 12.17 8.05 -16.90
C VAL A 124 11.45 6.94 -16.14
N PHE A 125 11.20 7.16 -14.85
CA PHE A 125 10.47 6.21 -14.00
C PHE A 125 9.07 5.92 -14.54
N PHE A 126 8.32 6.98 -14.89
CA PHE A 126 6.93 6.83 -15.29
C PHE A 126 6.79 6.19 -16.67
N ASN A 127 7.67 6.56 -17.61
CA ASN A 127 7.72 5.95 -18.95
C ASN A 127 8.04 4.46 -18.87
N ARG A 128 9.03 4.05 -18.07
CA ARG A 128 9.31 2.63 -17.83
C ARG A 128 8.09 1.91 -17.25
N LYS A 129 7.41 2.50 -16.29
CA LYS A 129 6.20 1.92 -15.69
C LYS A 129 5.07 1.75 -16.71
N ILE A 130 4.92 2.67 -17.66
CA ILE A 130 3.96 2.55 -18.77
C ILE A 130 4.36 1.39 -19.68
N ASP A 131 5.62 1.29 -20.07
CA ASP A 131 6.14 0.21 -20.93
C ASP A 131 5.89 -1.17 -20.30
N ASP A 132 6.20 -1.34 -19.02
CA ASP A 132 5.92 -2.56 -18.27
C ASP A 132 4.43 -2.93 -18.27
N LYS A 133 3.54 -1.92 -18.15
CA LYS A 133 2.09 -2.16 -18.17
C LYS A 133 1.59 -2.53 -19.57
N ILE A 134 2.11 -1.89 -20.61
CA ILE A 134 1.78 -2.22 -22.00
C ILE A 134 2.27 -3.64 -22.34
N ALA A 135 3.48 -4.00 -21.94
CA ALA A 135 4.02 -5.35 -22.14
C ALA A 135 3.13 -6.40 -21.47
N LYS A 136 2.80 -6.22 -20.19
CA LYS A 136 1.90 -7.12 -19.46
C LYS A 136 0.50 -7.21 -20.08
N TYR A 137 -0.02 -6.10 -20.58
CA TYR A 137 -1.32 -6.11 -21.28
C TYR A 137 -1.24 -6.94 -22.57
N LYS A 138 -0.18 -6.80 -23.36
CA LYS A 138 0.00 -7.58 -24.61
C LYS A 138 0.12 -9.09 -24.36
N GLU A 139 0.66 -9.49 -23.20
CA GLU A 139 0.76 -10.88 -22.77
C GLU A 139 -0.52 -11.42 -22.10
N CYS A 140 -1.45 -10.53 -21.72
CA CYS A 140 -2.68 -10.92 -21.05
C CYS A 140 -3.61 -11.68 -22.01
N THR A 141 -4.21 -12.76 -21.51
CA THR A 141 -5.20 -13.53 -22.27
C THR A 141 -6.52 -12.78 -22.48
N VAL A 142 -6.81 -11.78 -21.64
CA VAL A 142 -7.98 -10.91 -21.77
C VAL A 142 -7.56 -9.63 -22.46
N GLN A 143 -8.05 -9.43 -23.68
CA GLN A 143 -7.82 -8.25 -24.49
C GLN A 143 -9.13 -7.48 -24.67
N TYR A 144 -9.07 -6.14 -24.60
CA TYR A 144 -10.21 -5.30 -24.95
C TYR A 144 -10.23 -5.03 -26.45
N GLU A 145 -11.40 -5.01 -27.08
CA GLU A 145 -11.57 -4.76 -28.52
C GLU A 145 -10.86 -3.49 -29.00
N ASN A 146 -10.85 -2.43 -28.17
CA ASN A 146 -10.21 -1.15 -28.48
C ASN A 146 -8.89 -0.93 -27.70
N GLY A 147 -8.26 -1.98 -27.18
CA GLY A 147 -7.06 -1.89 -26.34
C GLY A 147 -5.89 -1.19 -27.03
N GLN A 148 -5.74 -1.37 -28.35
CA GLN A 148 -4.67 -0.74 -29.13
C GLN A 148 -4.81 0.80 -29.17
N ILE A 149 -6.03 1.33 -29.24
CA ILE A 149 -6.27 2.79 -29.21
C ILE A 149 -5.72 3.44 -27.95
N PHE A 150 -5.88 2.78 -26.79
CA PHE A 150 -5.32 3.28 -25.52
C PHE A 150 -3.79 3.22 -25.51
N ILE A 151 -3.19 2.17 -26.09
CA ILE A 151 -1.73 2.07 -26.21
C ILE A 151 -1.19 3.18 -27.09
N ASP A 152 -1.81 3.42 -28.24
CA ASP A 152 -1.41 4.46 -29.19
C ASP A 152 -1.55 5.86 -28.56
N PHE A 153 -2.65 6.10 -27.83
CA PHE A 153 -2.83 7.34 -27.07
C PHE A 153 -1.73 7.54 -26.01
N LEU A 154 -1.42 6.51 -25.21
CA LEU A 154 -0.34 6.59 -24.22
C LEU A 154 1.00 6.89 -24.89
N ASN A 155 1.32 6.23 -26.00
CA ASN A 155 2.59 6.44 -26.69
C ASN A 155 2.70 7.82 -27.35
N ALA A 156 1.58 8.39 -27.80
CA ALA A 156 1.54 9.71 -28.44
C ALA A 156 1.59 10.87 -27.41
N ASN A 157 1.33 10.61 -26.14
CA ASN A 157 1.24 11.62 -25.08
C ASN A 157 2.30 11.42 -23.98
N ARG A 158 3.40 10.77 -24.28
CA ARG A 158 4.58 10.70 -23.42
C ARG A 158 5.45 11.92 -23.69
N GLU A 159 5.64 12.75 -22.69
CA GLU A 159 6.63 13.81 -22.64
C GLU A 159 7.62 13.54 -21.53
#